data_f9dc3c61f2a5dcb0d87e931d3aceae84
#
_entry.id   f9dc3c61f2a5dcb0d87e931d3aceae84
#
_cell.length_a   1.000
_cell.length_b   1.000
_cell.length_c   1.000
_cell.angle_alpha   90.00
_cell.angle_beta   90.00
_cell.angle_gamma   90.00
#
_symmetry.space_group_name_H-M   'P 1'
#
loop_
_entity.id
_entity.type
_entity.pdbx_description
1 polymer ?
#
loop_
_entity_poly.entity_id
_entity_poly.type
_entity_poly.pdbx_seq_one_letter_code
_entity_poly.pdbx_strand_id
1 'polypeptide(L)'
;MTENRTRRRTRTLVLARKFFLDLAFAHAAPVAALFMLLGCGIPFLFPAESVMVPNFSFGNYASRIPLIAVVFFPALAAGVWESERREGTFDLLLSFPASDLTVAIAKTLSLFLVYAIAILLTVPLALSLPELGASLGVAIEANPLLPGYCMLLLFGLSLSAFTTFVALRFSGAVVPILVSAAAIAFFDGVHLIPSLVLLPAPLSRLCMEASLAWHLDASFRGIIDARDVLFFVLPTVFFVASSVLRILRVRETA
;
A
#
# COMPACT_ATOMS: atom_id res chain seq x y z
N MET A 1 -9.92 19.50 27.98
CA MET A 1 -9.45 18.29 27.27
C MET A 1 -9.69 18.34 25.74
N THR A 2 -10.73 18.96 25.24
CA THR A 2 -11.09 19.08 23.81
C THR A 2 -10.12 19.96 23.00
N GLU A 3 -9.63 21.07 23.53
CA GLU A 3 -8.72 22.00 22.84
C GLU A 3 -7.35 21.38 22.51
N ASN A 4 -6.84 20.53 23.39
CA ASN A 4 -5.55 19.84 23.17
C ASN A 4 -5.67 18.74 22.09
N ARG A 5 -6.85 18.13 21.93
CA ARG A 5 -7.11 17.15 20.85
C ARG A 5 -7.24 17.83 19.49
N THR A 6 -7.88 18.98 19.42
CA THR A 6 -8.00 19.77 18.17
C THR A 6 -6.64 20.31 17.73
N ARG A 7 -5.83 20.86 18.60
CA ARG A 7 -4.47 21.32 18.29
C ARG A 7 -3.56 20.18 17.80
N ARG A 8 -3.65 18.97 18.38
CA ARG A 8 -2.90 17.80 17.91
C ARG A 8 -3.33 17.38 16.52
N ARG A 9 -4.64 17.31 16.24
CA ARG A 9 -5.16 16.96 14.89
C ARG A 9 -4.71 17.95 13.83
N THR A 10 -4.79 19.24 14.10
CA THR A 10 -4.34 20.29 13.17
C THR A 10 -2.85 20.17 12.87
N ARG A 11 -2.00 19.92 13.87
CA ARG A 11 -0.56 19.71 13.68
C ARG A 11 -0.25 18.47 12.84
N THR A 12 -0.93 17.35 13.08
CA THR A 12 -0.75 16.14 12.28
C THR A 12 -1.13 16.37 10.82
N LEU A 13 -2.25 17.06 10.57
CA LEU A 13 -2.71 17.35 9.22
C LEU A 13 -1.76 18.31 8.47
N VAL A 14 -1.24 19.33 9.15
CA VAL A 14 -0.29 20.28 8.55
C VAL A 14 1.02 19.56 8.19
N LEU A 15 1.54 18.73 9.08
CA LEU A 15 2.74 17.92 8.82
C LEU A 15 2.50 16.89 7.71
N ALA A 16 1.37 16.19 7.75
CA ALA A 16 1.02 15.23 6.71
C ALA A 16 0.88 15.91 5.34
N ARG A 17 0.27 17.11 5.28
CA ARG A 17 0.19 17.89 4.05
C ARG A 17 1.57 18.27 3.52
N LYS A 18 2.49 18.73 4.38
CA LYS A 18 3.86 19.06 3.98
C LYS A 18 4.54 17.81 3.41
N PHE A 19 4.60 16.73 4.16
CA PHE A 19 5.24 15.49 3.73
C PHE A 19 4.60 14.88 2.49
N PHE A 20 3.27 15.02 2.36
CA PHE A 20 2.55 14.61 1.15
C PHE A 20 3.00 15.42 -0.07
N LEU A 21 3.08 16.74 0.05
CA LEU A 21 3.53 17.59 -1.07
C LEU A 21 4.99 17.26 -1.43
N ASP A 22 5.87 17.15 -0.45
CA ASP A 22 7.28 16.80 -0.66
C ASP A 22 7.40 15.45 -1.39
N LEU A 23 6.62 14.45 -0.99
CA LEU A 23 6.62 13.12 -1.62
C LEU A 23 5.91 13.12 -2.99
N ALA A 24 4.77 13.79 -3.12
CA ALA A 24 3.97 13.83 -4.36
C ALA A 24 4.68 14.55 -5.50
N PHE A 25 5.47 15.59 -5.18
CA PHE A 25 6.30 16.29 -6.15
C PHE A 25 7.70 15.65 -6.33
N ALA A 26 8.05 14.66 -5.52
CA ALA A 26 9.22 13.83 -5.80
C ALA A 26 8.99 13.04 -7.09
N HIS A 27 10.02 12.93 -7.93
CA HIS A 27 9.93 12.26 -9.23
C HIS A 27 9.42 10.81 -9.16
N ALA A 28 9.63 10.13 -8.04
CA ALA A 28 9.21 8.75 -7.84
C ALA A 28 7.67 8.57 -7.75
N ALA A 29 6.95 9.52 -7.14
CA ALA A 29 5.52 9.38 -6.92
C ALA A 29 4.69 9.43 -8.23
N PRO A 30 4.86 10.41 -9.13
CA PRO A 30 4.12 10.43 -10.40
C PRO A 30 4.51 9.25 -11.30
N VAL A 31 5.78 8.81 -11.30
CA VAL A 31 6.21 7.63 -12.05
C VAL A 31 5.55 6.36 -11.49
N ALA A 32 5.50 6.19 -10.18
CA ALA A 32 4.84 5.06 -9.55
C ALA A 32 3.33 5.05 -9.82
N ALA A 33 2.67 6.21 -9.76
CA ALA A 33 1.25 6.34 -10.10
C ALA A 33 0.98 6.01 -11.58
N LEU A 34 1.82 6.50 -12.49
CA LEU A 34 1.74 6.17 -13.91
C LEU A 34 1.93 4.65 -14.14
N PHE A 35 2.90 4.04 -13.46
CA PHE A 35 3.11 2.59 -13.53
C PHE A 35 1.90 1.80 -13.07
N MET A 36 1.22 2.26 -12.01
CA MET A 36 -0.02 1.66 -11.53
C MET A 36 -1.15 1.79 -12.56
N LEU A 37 -1.34 2.97 -13.15
CA LEU A 37 -2.34 3.19 -14.20
C LEU A 37 -2.08 2.34 -15.44
N LEU A 38 -0.84 2.26 -15.90
CA LEU A 38 -0.47 1.44 -17.06
C LEU A 38 -0.69 -0.05 -16.77
N GLY A 39 -0.27 -0.54 -15.60
CA GLY A 39 -0.48 -1.93 -15.20
C GLY A 39 -1.96 -2.32 -15.14
N CYS A 40 -2.80 -1.45 -14.58
CA CYS A 40 -4.26 -1.63 -14.58
C CYS A 40 -4.89 -1.43 -15.95
N GLY A 41 -4.26 -0.64 -16.84
CA GLY A 41 -4.74 -0.37 -18.21
C GLY A 41 -4.52 -1.50 -19.21
N ILE A 42 -3.70 -2.51 -18.89
CA ILE A 42 -3.40 -3.63 -19.81
C ILE A 42 -4.66 -4.28 -20.41
N PRO A 43 -5.76 -4.56 -19.66
CA PRO A 43 -6.98 -5.14 -20.24
C PRO A 43 -7.59 -4.30 -21.35
N PHE A 44 -7.40 -2.97 -21.31
CA PHE A 44 -7.91 -2.04 -22.32
C PHE A 44 -7.01 -1.92 -23.55
N LEU A 45 -5.70 -2.18 -23.38
CA LEU A 45 -4.74 -2.22 -24.51
C LEU A 45 -4.85 -3.53 -25.28
N PHE A 46 -5.11 -4.63 -24.60
CA PHE A 46 -5.23 -5.97 -25.18
C PHE A 46 -6.58 -6.61 -24.77
N PRO A 47 -7.72 -6.05 -25.18
CA PRO A 47 -9.03 -6.45 -24.66
C PRO A 47 -9.35 -7.91 -24.96
N ALA A 48 -9.11 -8.38 -26.19
CA ALA A 48 -9.43 -9.75 -26.58
C ALA A 48 -8.62 -10.79 -25.78
N GLU A 49 -7.33 -10.56 -25.61
CA GLU A 49 -6.46 -11.49 -24.87
C GLU A 49 -6.73 -11.45 -23.35
N SER A 50 -7.05 -10.26 -22.82
CA SER A 50 -7.26 -10.07 -21.39
C SER A 50 -8.63 -10.54 -20.91
N VAL A 51 -9.68 -10.35 -21.71
CA VAL A 51 -11.08 -10.63 -21.33
C VAL A 51 -11.53 -12.03 -21.76
N MET A 52 -10.85 -12.65 -22.75
CA MET A 52 -11.11 -14.03 -23.16
C MET A 52 -10.54 -15.09 -22.20
N VAL A 53 -9.87 -14.67 -21.12
CA VAL A 53 -9.53 -15.60 -20.02
C VAL A 53 -10.84 -16.16 -19.46
N PRO A 54 -11.00 -17.49 -19.33
CA PRO A 54 -12.17 -18.06 -18.74
C PRO A 54 -12.50 -17.43 -17.39
N ASN A 55 -13.74 -16.98 -17.21
CA ASN A 55 -14.22 -16.30 -16.00
C ASN A 55 -13.53 -14.97 -15.68
N PHE A 56 -13.22 -14.15 -16.70
CA PHE A 56 -12.71 -12.79 -16.44
C PHE A 56 -13.73 -12.01 -15.58
N SER A 57 -13.23 -11.44 -14.49
CA SER A 57 -14.03 -10.74 -13.48
C SER A 57 -13.30 -9.50 -12.98
N PHE A 58 -14.00 -8.69 -12.20
CA PHE A 58 -13.36 -7.59 -11.46
C PHE A 58 -12.17 -8.10 -10.63
N GLY A 59 -12.26 -9.31 -10.04
CA GLY A 59 -11.16 -9.92 -9.30
C GLY A 59 -9.90 -10.10 -10.15
N ASN A 60 -10.02 -10.54 -11.40
CA ASN A 60 -8.87 -10.69 -12.31
C ASN A 60 -8.22 -9.35 -12.66
N TYR A 61 -9.01 -8.27 -12.72
CA TYR A 61 -8.50 -6.91 -12.85
C TYR A 61 -7.78 -6.45 -11.57
N ALA A 62 -8.44 -6.55 -10.43
CA ALA A 62 -8.00 -6.03 -9.16
C ALA A 62 -6.78 -6.80 -8.58
N SER A 63 -6.63 -8.10 -8.89
CA SER A 63 -5.48 -8.91 -8.46
C SER A 63 -4.13 -8.45 -9.03
N ARG A 64 -4.12 -7.60 -10.04
CA ARG A 64 -2.90 -6.96 -10.57
C ARG A 64 -2.36 -5.88 -9.64
N ILE A 65 -3.22 -5.26 -8.82
CA ILE A 65 -2.85 -4.14 -7.95
C ILE A 65 -1.87 -4.57 -6.85
N PRO A 66 -2.05 -5.69 -6.13
CA PRO A 66 -1.04 -6.20 -5.20
C PRO A 66 0.31 -6.48 -5.87
N LEU A 67 0.31 -7.06 -7.06
CA LEU A 67 1.54 -7.30 -7.82
C LEU A 67 2.26 -5.99 -8.18
N ILE A 68 1.53 -4.96 -8.60
CA ILE A 68 2.09 -3.63 -8.89
C ILE A 68 2.63 -2.98 -7.61
N ALA A 69 1.99 -3.22 -6.46
CA ALA A 69 2.40 -2.70 -5.18
C ALA A 69 3.82 -3.17 -4.77
N VAL A 70 4.28 -4.33 -5.26
CA VAL A 70 5.66 -4.83 -5.10
C VAL A 70 6.70 -3.86 -5.66
N VAL A 71 6.33 -3.06 -6.64
CA VAL A 71 7.21 -2.03 -7.24
C VAL A 71 6.85 -0.65 -6.69
N PHE A 72 5.57 -0.36 -6.54
CA PHE A 72 5.06 0.95 -6.13
C PHE A 72 5.60 1.40 -4.77
N PHE A 73 5.44 0.59 -3.73
CA PHE A 73 5.86 0.95 -2.37
C PHE A 73 7.38 1.04 -2.21
N PRO A 74 8.19 0.10 -2.72
CA PRO A 74 9.65 0.23 -2.69
C PRO A 74 10.17 1.46 -3.44
N ALA A 75 9.59 1.81 -4.58
CA ALA A 75 9.99 3.01 -5.31
C ALA A 75 9.82 4.29 -4.47
N LEU A 76 8.80 4.34 -3.62
CA LEU A 76 8.56 5.46 -2.71
C LEU A 76 9.33 5.37 -1.40
N ALA A 77 9.77 4.18 -0.98
CA ALA A 77 10.52 3.97 0.27
C ALA A 77 11.76 4.84 0.38
N ALA A 78 12.48 5.02 -0.73
CA ALA A 78 13.66 5.87 -0.80
C ALA A 78 13.37 7.34 -0.46
N GLY A 79 12.17 7.85 -0.82
CA GLY A 79 11.81 9.26 -0.64
C GLY A 79 11.26 9.60 0.74
N VAL A 80 10.82 8.62 1.53
CA VAL A 80 10.04 8.90 2.76
C VAL A 80 10.86 9.61 3.84
N TRP A 81 12.12 9.23 4.06
CA TRP A 81 13.00 9.81 5.06
C TRP A 81 14.33 10.29 4.50
N GLU A 82 14.65 9.94 3.27
CA GLU A 82 15.95 10.26 2.67
C GLU A 82 16.08 11.74 2.33
N SER A 83 14.98 12.41 1.98
CA SER A 83 14.95 13.86 1.75
C SER A 83 15.46 14.62 2.97
N GLU A 84 14.90 14.32 4.15
CA GLU A 84 15.33 14.99 5.38
C GLU A 84 16.76 14.65 5.78
N ARG A 85 17.20 13.41 5.53
CA ARG A 85 18.59 13.00 5.80
C ARG A 85 19.58 13.70 4.88
N ARG A 86 19.25 13.81 3.58
CA ARG A 86 20.13 14.48 2.59
C ARG A 86 20.21 15.98 2.79
N GLU A 87 19.14 16.61 3.23
CA GLU A 87 19.06 18.04 3.53
C GLU A 87 19.62 18.38 4.92
N GLY A 88 19.98 17.38 5.73
CA GLY A 88 20.43 17.59 7.12
C GLY A 88 19.32 18.08 8.05
N THR A 89 18.07 18.02 7.62
CA THR A 89 16.90 18.50 8.38
C THR A 89 16.30 17.42 9.28
N PHE A 90 16.83 16.19 9.26
CA PHE A 90 16.35 15.08 10.06
C PHE A 90 16.42 15.38 11.57
N ASP A 91 17.54 15.93 12.06
CA ASP A 91 17.72 16.28 13.47
C ASP A 91 16.84 17.48 13.86
N LEU A 92 16.65 18.43 12.95
CA LEU A 92 15.71 19.54 13.12
C LEU A 92 14.27 19.05 13.24
N LEU A 93 13.88 18.04 12.45
CA LEU A 93 12.56 17.44 12.54
C LEU A 93 12.36 16.72 13.89
N LEU A 94 13.40 16.06 14.39
CA LEU A 94 13.37 15.39 15.69
C LEU A 94 13.40 16.37 16.86
N SER A 95 14.03 17.54 16.74
CA SER A 95 14.03 18.60 17.76
C SER A 95 12.73 19.43 17.78
N PHE A 96 11.90 19.31 16.74
CA PHE A 96 10.64 20.02 16.65
C PHE A 96 9.66 19.55 17.77
N PRO A 97 8.87 20.47 18.38
CA PRO A 97 7.96 20.15 19.47
C PRO A 97 6.67 19.41 19.01
N ALA A 98 6.85 18.39 18.19
CA ALA A 98 5.82 17.45 17.78
C ALA A 98 6.01 16.12 18.50
N SER A 99 4.91 15.45 18.87
CA SER A 99 5.01 14.11 19.44
C SER A 99 5.46 13.11 18.37
N ASP A 100 6.26 12.12 18.76
CA ASP A 100 6.79 11.08 17.86
C ASP A 100 5.67 10.33 17.14
N LEU A 101 4.54 10.11 17.84
CA LEU A 101 3.34 9.56 17.24
C LEU A 101 2.81 10.45 16.10
N THR A 102 2.83 11.78 16.29
CA THR A 102 2.38 12.72 15.23
C THR A 102 3.26 12.62 14.00
N VAL A 103 4.59 12.55 14.17
CA VAL A 103 5.54 12.41 13.05
C VAL A 103 5.36 11.07 12.34
N ALA A 104 5.29 9.96 13.09
CA ALA A 104 5.10 8.63 12.51
C ALA A 104 3.79 8.52 11.72
N ILE A 105 2.68 8.99 12.28
CA ILE A 105 1.38 9.00 11.59
C ILE A 105 1.41 9.91 10.37
N ALA A 106 2.00 11.11 10.47
CA ALA A 106 2.06 12.05 9.36
C ALA A 106 2.84 11.49 8.18
N LYS A 107 3.96 10.81 8.42
CA LYS A 107 4.77 10.15 7.37
C LYS A 107 4.02 8.96 6.75
N THR A 108 3.42 8.10 7.57
CA THR A 108 2.59 6.98 7.07
C THR A 108 1.42 7.50 6.24
N LEU A 109 0.72 8.53 6.72
CA LEU A 109 -0.42 9.12 6.04
C LEU A 109 -0.01 9.80 4.72
N SER A 110 1.16 10.44 4.65
CA SER A 110 1.64 11.04 3.41
C SER A 110 1.85 10.01 2.31
N LEU A 111 2.50 8.87 2.64
CA LEU A 111 2.69 7.77 1.70
C LEU A 111 1.37 7.12 1.30
N PHE A 112 0.48 6.89 2.29
CA PHE A 112 -0.86 6.37 2.04
C PHE A 112 -1.68 7.28 1.11
N LEU A 113 -1.62 8.60 1.25
CA LEU A 113 -2.34 9.54 0.39
C LEU A 113 -1.84 9.48 -1.06
N VAL A 114 -0.53 9.33 -1.28
CA VAL A 114 0.01 9.12 -2.64
C VAL A 114 -0.56 7.84 -3.25
N TYR A 115 -0.56 6.74 -2.49
CA TYR A 115 -1.16 5.48 -2.93
C TYR A 115 -2.66 5.61 -3.16
N ALA A 116 -3.40 6.24 -2.23
CA ALA A 116 -4.84 6.41 -2.33
C ALA A 116 -5.24 7.19 -3.59
N ILE A 117 -4.49 8.23 -3.94
CA ILE A 117 -4.70 8.96 -5.19
C ILE A 117 -4.42 8.04 -6.38
N ALA A 118 -3.29 7.32 -6.38
CA ALA A 118 -2.94 6.42 -7.47
C ALA A 118 -4.01 5.33 -7.68
N ILE A 119 -4.52 4.73 -6.59
CA ILE A 119 -5.57 3.70 -6.68
C ILE A 119 -6.91 4.28 -7.11
N LEU A 120 -7.27 5.48 -6.64
CA LEU A 120 -8.53 6.14 -7.05
C LEU A 120 -8.52 6.54 -8.52
N LEU A 121 -7.35 6.85 -9.09
CA LEU A 121 -7.22 7.09 -10.53
C LEU A 121 -7.48 5.83 -11.37
N THR A 122 -7.43 4.64 -10.79
CA THR A 122 -7.79 3.39 -11.50
C THR A 122 -9.30 3.10 -11.50
N VAL A 123 -10.09 3.82 -10.67
CA VAL A 123 -11.55 3.61 -10.58
C VAL A 123 -12.28 3.81 -11.91
N PRO A 124 -12.01 4.83 -12.72
CA PRO A 124 -12.65 4.98 -14.03
C PRO A 124 -12.41 3.77 -14.96
N LEU A 125 -11.19 3.18 -14.91
CA LEU A 125 -10.87 1.96 -15.65
C LEU A 125 -11.71 0.78 -15.16
N ALA A 126 -11.85 0.61 -13.85
CA ALA A 126 -12.66 -0.45 -13.27
C ALA A 126 -14.16 -0.29 -13.59
N LEU A 127 -14.66 0.97 -13.60
CA LEU A 127 -16.05 1.27 -13.96
C LEU A 127 -16.36 0.99 -15.44
N SER A 128 -15.40 1.07 -16.34
CA SER A 128 -15.58 0.76 -17.76
C SER A 128 -15.42 -0.74 -18.11
N LEU A 129 -15.04 -1.60 -17.15
CA LEU A 129 -14.94 -3.06 -17.37
C LEU A 129 -16.23 -3.71 -17.85
N PRO A 130 -17.44 -3.42 -17.31
CA PRO A 130 -18.70 -3.99 -17.81
C PRO A 130 -18.98 -3.64 -19.28
N GLU A 131 -18.66 -2.40 -19.70
CA GLU A 131 -18.83 -1.96 -21.09
C GLU A 131 -17.85 -2.67 -22.03
N LEU A 132 -16.59 -2.83 -21.57
CA LEU A 132 -15.58 -3.59 -22.28
C LEU A 132 -16.01 -5.06 -22.44
N GLY A 133 -16.50 -5.68 -21.38
CA GLY A 133 -17.03 -7.05 -21.42
C GLY A 133 -18.18 -7.18 -22.39
N ALA A 134 -19.15 -6.27 -22.33
CA ALA A 134 -20.31 -6.26 -23.21
C ALA A 134 -19.93 -6.16 -24.70
N SER A 135 -18.92 -5.34 -25.03
CA SER A 135 -18.40 -5.23 -26.40
C SER A 135 -17.76 -6.51 -26.94
N LEU A 136 -17.34 -7.40 -26.06
CA LEU A 136 -16.72 -8.72 -26.36
C LEU A 136 -17.65 -9.90 -26.08
N GLY A 137 -18.92 -9.64 -25.73
CA GLY A 137 -19.90 -10.69 -25.43
C GLY A 137 -19.71 -11.40 -24.08
N VAL A 138 -18.99 -10.78 -23.14
CA VAL A 138 -18.72 -11.30 -21.80
C VAL A 138 -19.41 -10.40 -20.76
N ALA A 139 -20.21 -11.01 -19.85
CA ALA A 139 -20.81 -10.28 -18.74
C ALA A 139 -19.80 -10.12 -17.59
N ILE A 140 -19.46 -8.89 -17.24
CA ILE A 140 -18.61 -8.55 -16.10
C ILE A 140 -19.44 -7.80 -15.06
N GLU A 141 -19.53 -8.37 -13.85
CA GLU A 141 -20.28 -7.75 -12.77
C GLU A 141 -19.49 -6.63 -12.10
N ALA A 142 -20.12 -5.46 -11.88
CA ALA A 142 -19.54 -4.33 -11.15
C ALA A 142 -19.75 -4.41 -9.63
N ASN A 143 -20.52 -5.40 -9.15
CA ASN A 143 -20.92 -5.50 -7.73
C ASN A 143 -19.74 -5.56 -6.73
N PRO A 144 -18.58 -6.22 -7.03
CA PRO A 144 -17.45 -6.29 -6.10
C PRO A 144 -16.60 -5.02 -6.02
N LEU A 145 -16.89 -3.98 -6.80
CA LEU A 145 -16.03 -2.82 -6.95
C LEU A 145 -15.83 -2.07 -5.63
N LEU A 146 -16.90 -1.76 -4.91
CA LEU A 146 -16.81 -1.04 -3.64
C LEU A 146 -16.07 -1.83 -2.55
N PRO A 147 -16.42 -3.10 -2.24
CA PRO A 147 -15.67 -3.91 -1.28
C PRO A 147 -14.19 -4.05 -1.66
N GLY A 148 -13.90 -4.30 -2.93
CA GLY A 148 -12.55 -4.45 -3.44
C GLY A 148 -11.70 -3.20 -3.22
N TYR A 149 -12.19 -2.02 -3.59
CA TYR A 149 -11.45 -0.77 -3.39
C TYR A 149 -11.30 -0.38 -1.91
N CYS A 150 -12.30 -0.66 -1.07
CA CYS A 150 -12.18 -0.47 0.38
C CYS A 150 -11.04 -1.32 0.96
N MET A 151 -10.95 -2.59 0.57
CA MET A 151 -9.88 -3.48 1.03
C MET A 151 -8.52 -3.10 0.44
N LEU A 152 -8.46 -2.67 -0.82
CA LEU A 152 -7.23 -2.15 -1.43
C LEU A 152 -6.72 -0.90 -0.72
N LEU A 153 -7.59 0.00 -0.27
CA LEU A 153 -7.17 1.15 0.54
C LEU A 153 -6.60 0.70 1.90
N LEU A 154 -7.23 -0.27 2.54
CA LEU A 154 -6.73 -0.81 3.82
C LEU A 154 -5.39 -1.55 3.65
N PHE A 155 -5.24 -2.34 2.60
CA PHE A 155 -3.99 -2.94 2.16
C PHE A 155 -2.90 -1.88 1.96
N GLY A 156 -3.19 -0.81 1.21
CA GLY A 156 -2.25 0.29 0.99
C GLY A 156 -1.85 1.01 2.27
N LEU A 157 -2.77 1.17 3.22
CA LEU A 157 -2.46 1.75 4.52
C LEU A 157 -1.47 0.87 5.31
N SER A 158 -1.67 -0.45 5.29
CA SER A 158 -0.76 -1.41 5.93
C SER A 158 0.63 -1.38 5.30
N LEU A 159 0.73 -1.40 3.97
CA LEU A 159 2.01 -1.31 3.27
C LEU A 159 2.68 0.04 3.44
N SER A 160 1.91 1.14 3.53
CA SER A 160 2.46 2.47 3.84
C SER A 160 3.12 2.51 5.21
N ALA A 161 2.49 1.92 6.23
CA ALA A 161 3.06 1.83 7.58
C ALA A 161 4.33 0.97 7.60
N PHE A 162 4.32 -0.18 6.93
CA PHE A 162 5.47 -1.06 6.78
C PHE A 162 6.64 -0.35 6.07
N THR A 163 6.38 0.24 4.91
CA THR A 163 7.39 0.93 4.10
C THR A 163 8.01 2.11 4.84
N THR A 164 7.18 2.90 5.56
CA THR A 164 7.64 4.02 6.39
C THR A 164 8.56 3.54 7.50
N PHE A 165 8.22 2.42 8.17
CA PHE A 165 9.06 1.80 9.19
C PHE A 165 10.39 1.31 8.63
N VAL A 166 10.39 0.59 7.50
CA VAL A 166 11.61 0.09 6.84
C VAL A 166 12.52 1.25 6.45
N ALA A 167 11.98 2.31 5.84
CA ALA A 167 12.72 3.50 5.47
C ALA A 167 13.30 4.26 6.67
N LEU A 168 12.65 4.22 7.82
CA LEU A 168 13.18 4.79 9.07
C LEU A 168 14.31 3.93 9.67
N ARG A 169 14.24 2.60 9.49
CA ARG A 169 15.20 1.66 10.10
C ARG A 169 16.54 1.66 9.42
N PHE A 170 16.58 1.83 8.10
CA PHE A 170 17.78 1.79 7.29
C PHE A 170 18.12 3.19 6.74
N SER A 171 19.40 3.50 6.65
CA SER A 171 19.89 4.70 6.00
C SER A 171 20.21 4.44 4.52
N GLY A 172 20.09 5.48 3.69
CA GLY A 172 20.28 5.39 2.25
C GLY A 172 19.04 4.88 1.50
N ALA A 173 19.06 5.04 0.18
CA ALA A 173 17.88 4.71 -0.66
C ALA A 173 17.77 3.22 -0.98
N VAL A 174 18.90 2.53 -1.20
CA VAL A 174 18.94 1.18 -1.79
C VAL A 174 18.39 0.12 -0.85
N VAL A 175 18.82 0.12 0.42
CA VAL A 175 18.42 -0.93 1.38
C VAL A 175 16.92 -0.91 1.68
N PRO A 176 16.26 0.24 1.95
CA PRO A 176 14.81 0.28 2.09
C PRO A 176 14.05 -0.23 0.87
N ILE A 177 14.53 0.08 -0.35
CA ILE A 177 13.92 -0.42 -1.59
C ILE A 177 13.98 -1.94 -1.63
N LEU A 178 15.17 -2.53 -1.45
CA LEU A 178 15.36 -3.98 -1.54
C LEU A 178 14.58 -4.72 -0.45
N VAL A 179 14.65 -4.26 0.80
CA VAL A 179 13.96 -4.91 1.92
C VAL A 179 12.44 -4.85 1.74
N SER A 180 11.90 -3.68 1.35
CA SER A 180 10.46 -3.56 1.15
C SER A 180 9.99 -4.35 -0.06
N ALA A 181 10.73 -4.34 -1.19
CA ALA A 181 10.40 -5.15 -2.36
C ALA A 181 10.41 -6.64 -2.04
N ALA A 182 11.46 -7.14 -1.41
CA ALA A 182 11.58 -8.55 -1.05
C ALA A 182 10.47 -9.00 -0.09
N ALA A 183 10.16 -8.19 0.93
CA ALA A 183 9.12 -8.52 1.89
C ALA A 183 7.72 -8.49 1.25
N ILE A 184 7.39 -7.46 0.48
CA ILE A 184 6.08 -7.36 -0.17
C ILE A 184 5.92 -8.50 -1.19
N ALA A 185 6.93 -8.76 -2.04
CA ALA A 185 6.89 -9.85 -3.01
C ALA A 185 6.76 -11.23 -2.33
N PHE A 186 7.44 -11.44 -1.21
CA PHE A 186 7.33 -12.69 -0.46
C PHE A 186 5.92 -12.89 0.10
N PHE A 187 5.38 -11.91 0.81
CA PHE A 187 4.04 -12.02 1.41
C PHE A 187 2.92 -11.99 0.37
N ASP A 188 3.11 -11.36 -0.78
CA ASP A 188 2.16 -11.42 -1.88
C ASP A 188 2.17 -12.81 -2.53
N GLY A 189 3.36 -13.35 -2.83
CA GLY A 189 3.54 -14.61 -3.55
C GLY A 189 3.52 -15.88 -2.70
N VAL A 190 3.53 -15.81 -1.36
CA VAL A 190 3.65 -16.99 -0.48
C VAL A 190 2.52 -18.03 -0.66
N HIS A 191 1.33 -17.60 -1.09
CA HIS A 191 0.21 -18.49 -1.41
C HIS A 191 0.48 -19.41 -2.63
N LEU A 192 1.47 -19.09 -3.45
CA LEU A 192 1.86 -19.90 -4.60
C LEU A 192 2.75 -21.08 -4.21
N ILE A 193 3.40 -21.04 -3.04
CA ILE A 193 4.33 -22.09 -2.60
C ILE A 193 3.66 -23.47 -2.54
N PRO A 194 2.44 -23.64 -1.97
CA PRO A 194 1.78 -24.93 -1.93
C PRO A 194 1.43 -25.53 -3.32
N SER A 195 1.33 -24.72 -4.35
CA SER A 195 1.11 -25.20 -5.72
C SER A 195 2.39 -25.67 -6.40
N LEU A 196 3.55 -25.19 -5.94
CA LEU A 196 4.87 -25.54 -6.49
C LEU A 196 5.53 -26.70 -5.75
N VAL A 197 5.24 -26.85 -4.47
CA VAL A 197 5.85 -27.86 -3.59
C VAL A 197 4.76 -28.59 -2.80
N LEU A 198 4.81 -29.91 -2.77
CA LEU A 198 3.90 -30.73 -1.94
C LEU A 198 4.19 -30.47 -0.46
N LEU A 199 3.38 -29.61 0.16
CA LEU A 199 3.47 -29.28 1.58
C LEU A 199 2.42 -30.03 2.40
N PRO A 200 2.71 -30.37 3.67
CA PRO A 200 1.70 -30.85 4.61
C PRO A 200 0.56 -29.84 4.75
N ALA A 201 -0.68 -30.33 4.94
CA ALA A 201 -1.87 -29.48 5.01
C ALA A 201 -1.79 -28.30 6.00
N PRO A 202 -1.21 -28.44 7.24
CA PRO A 202 -1.09 -27.30 8.14
C PRO A 202 -0.14 -26.22 7.61
N LEU A 203 0.96 -26.60 6.95
CA LEU A 203 1.92 -25.64 6.40
C LEU A 203 1.35 -24.92 5.16
N SER A 204 0.62 -25.65 4.32
CA SER A 204 -0.10 -25.07 3.19
C SER A 204 -1.11 -24.00 3.64
N ARG A 205 -1.88 -24.26 4.72
CA ARG A 205 -2.81 -23.27 5.30
C ARG A 205 -2.07 -22.04 5.83
N LEU A 206 -0.94 -22.21 6.52
CA LEU A 206 -0.13 -21.09 7.00
C LEU A 206 0.37 -20.20 5.84
N CYS A 207 0.80 -20.79 4.73
CA CYS A 207 1.21 -20.03 3.54
C CYS A 207 0.05 -19.22 2.96
N MET A 208 -1.15 -19.79 2.90
CA MET A 208 -2.35 -19.06 2.43
C MET A 208 -2.71 -17.92 3.38
N GLU A 209 -2.76 -18.20 4.69
CA GLU A 209 -3.09 -17.21 5.72
C GLU A 209 -2.05 -16.11 5.91
N ALA A 210 -0.81 -16.31 5.47
CA ALA A 210 0.23 -15.29 5.48
C ALA A 210 0.20 -14.40 4.23
N SER A 211 -0.56 -14.77 3.19
CA SER A 211 -0.53 -14.09 1.91
C SER A 211 -1.41 -12.83 1.88
N LEU A 212 -0.84 -11.73 1.38
CA LEU A 212 -1.56 -10.49 1.10
C LEU A 212 -2.65 -10.69 0.04
N ALA A 213 -2.32 -11.38 -1.07
CA ALA A 213 -3.24 -11.63 -2.17
C ALA A 213 -4.42 -12.50 -1.75
N TRP A 214 -4.20 -13.49 -0.87
CA TRP A 214 -5.24 -14.38 -0.36
C TRP A 214 -6.33 -13.60 0.40
N HIS A 215 -5.95 -12.67 1.27
CA HIS A 215 -6.88 -11.85 2.06
C HIS A 215 -7.62 -10.80 1.22
N LEU A 216 -7.14 -10.47 0.03
CA LEU A 216 -7.84 -9.56 -0.90
C LEU A 216 -8.85 -10.30 -1.78
N ASP A 217 -8.66 -11.59 -2.06
CA ASP A 217 -9.46 -12.36 -3.01
C ASP A 217 -10.95 -12.41 -2.66
N ALA A 218 -11.31 -12.53 -1.38
CA ALA A 218 -12.70 -12.51 -0.92
C ALA A 218 -13.37 -11.15 -1.22
N SER A 219 -12.65 -10.05 -1.02
CA SER A 219 -13.16 -8.70 -1.28
C SER A 219 -13.37 -8.42 -2.76
N PHE A 220 -12.55 -9.03 -3.62
CA PHE A 220 -12.70 -8.96 -5.09
C PHE A 220 -13.92 -9.75 -5.61
N ARG A 221 -14.50 -10.60 -4.78
CA ARG A 221 -15.78 -11.29 -5.00
C ARG A 221 -16.96 -10.59 -4.31
N GLY A 222 -16.73 -9.45 -3.69
CA GLY A 222 -17.77 -8.66 -3.02
C GLY A 222 -17.98 -8.98 -1.54
N ILE A 223 -17.16 -9.84 -0.94
CA ILE A 223 -17.27 -10.28 0.46
C ILE A 223 -16.18 -9.60 1.29
N ILE A 224 -16.57 -8.91 2.36
CA ILE A 224 -15.63 -8.37 3.35
C ILE A 224 -15.71 -9.22 4.60
N ASP A 225 -14.63 -9.90 4.93
CA ASP A 225 -14.50 -10.66 6.18
C ASP A 225 -13.77 -9.79 7.24
N ALA A 226 -14.25 -9.82 8.47
CA ALA A 226 -13.61 -9.16 9.60
C ALA A 226 -12.17 -9.66 9.84
N ARG A 227 -11.89 -10.92 9.51
CA ARG A 227 -10.56 -11.53 9.57
C ARG A 227 -9.59 -10.83 8.63
N ASP A 228 -10.02 -10.57 7.38
CA ASP A 228 -9.19 -9.92 6.37
C ASP A 228 -8.93 -8.44 6.73
N VAL A 229 -9.93 -7.77 7.29
CA VAL A 229 -9.78 -6.40 7.82
C VAL A 229 -8.74 -6.38 8.94
N LEU A 230 -8.83 -7.31 9.91
CA LEU A 230 -7.87 -7.39 11.01
C LEU A 230 -6.46 -7.72 10.54
N PHE A 231 -6.31 -8.56 9.51
CA PHE A 231 -5.03 -8.89 8.91
C PHE A 231 -4.27 -7.66 8.39
N PHE A 232 -4.95 -6.62 7.89
CA PHE A 232 -4.33 -5.37 7.46
C PHE A 232 -4.25 -4.32 8.58
N VAL A 233 -5.21 -4.27 9.50
CA VAL A 233 -5.21 -3.30 10.60
C VAL A 233 -4.10 -3.60 11.61
N LEU A 234 -3.91 -4.86 12.00
CA LEU A 234 -2.91 -5.23 13.01
C LEU A 234 -1.47 -4.87 12.60
N PRO A 235 -0.98 -5.21 11.38
CA PRO A 235 0.34 -4.76 10.93
C PRO A 235 0.45 -3.24 10.83
N THR A 236 -0.62 -2.54 10.42
CA THR A 236 -0.62 -1.07 10.40
C THR A 236 -0.30 -0.49 11.78
N VAL A 237 -1.04 -0.93 12.81
CA VAL A 237 -0.82 -0.48 14.19
C VAL A 237 0.58 -0.87 14.68
N PHE A 238 1.01 -2.09 14.39
CA PHE A 238 2.32 -2.61 14.80
C PHE A 238 3.47 -1.78 14.19
N PHE A 239 3.45 -1.51 12.88
CA PHE A 239 4.53 -0.75 12.23
C PHE A 239 4.52 0.73 12.57
N VAL A 240 3.35 1.35 12.78
CA VAL A 240 3.26 2.71 13.31
C VAL A 240 3.84 2.78 14.72
N ALA A 241 3.46 1.87 15.62
CA ALA A 241 4.00 1.81 16.97
C ALA A 241 5.53 1.57 16.98
N SER A 242 6.02 0.67 16.11
CA SER A 242 7.44 0.40 15.94
C SER A 242 8.21 1.62 15.41
N SER A 243 7.61 2.42 14.54
CA SER A 243 8.17 3.68 14.06
C SER A 243 8.28 4.70 15.18
N VAL A 244 7.27 4.81 16.04
CA VAL A 244 7.28 5.69 17.23
C VAL A 244 8.42 5.30 18.17
N LEU A 245 8.54 4.01 18.51
CA LEU A 245 9.62 3.51 19.36
C LEU A 245 11.01 3.78 18.78
N ARG A 246 11.14 3.70 17.47
CA ARG A 246 12.41 4.01 16.79
C ARG A 246 12.75 5.50 16.86
N ILE A 247 11.77 6.38 16.63
CA ILE A 247 11.96 7.84 16.74
C ILE A 247 12.38 8.21 18.17
N LEU A 248 11.70 7.65 19.19
CA LEU A 248 12.05 7.86 20.59
C LEU A 248 13.52 7.51 20.88
N ARG A 249 13.97 6.34 20.46
CA ARG A 249 15.38 5.91 20.65
C ARG A 249 16.38 6.82 19.97
N VAL A 250 16.07 7.31 18.77
CA VAL A 250 16.96 8.24 18.06
C VAL A 250 17.06 9.58 18.80
N ARG A 251 15.95 10.08 19.37
CA ARG A 251 15.95 11.30 20.21
C ARG A 251 16.74 11.18 21.50
N GLU A 252 16.75 9.98 22.10
CA GLU A 252 17.52 9.73 23.33
C GLU A 252 19.03 9.63 23.07
N THR A 253 19.44 9.36 21.83
CA THR A 253 20.84 9.19 21.44
C THR A 253 21.45 10.39 20.71
N ALA A 254 20.64 11.38 20.35
CA ALA A 254 21.06 12.66 19.74
C ALA A 254 21.24 13.74 20.78
#